data_c7b88e9c48da25272d78815ca45c5cd3
#
_entry.id   c7b88e9c48da25272d78815ca45c5cd3
#
_cell.length_a   1.000
_cell.length_b   1.000
_cell.length_c   1.000
_cell.angle_alpha   90.00
_cell.angle_beta   90.00
_cell.angle_gamma   90.00
#
_symmetry.space_group_name_H-M   'P 1'
#
loop_
_entity.id
_entity.type
_entity.pdbx_description
1 polymer ?
#
loop_
_entity_poly.entity_id
_entity_poly.type
_entity_poly.pdbx_seq_one_letter_code
_entity_poly.pdbx_strand_id
1 'polypeptide(L)'
;MRSHYSLENFGRAVRNPHLFLPEGHRLLSLPVHKLYGRFLEERLPDSERVMERDWDTLVILDACRYDTLEAIDGLPGTLESRQSLGSMTSEFLQANVAGRDLTDTVYVTATPQLHNVVDADEIHFHKIYDLWEDDNNFWTGEKGHRCILPETMAEYTKEVIDTHPN
;
A
#
# COMPACT_ATOMS: atom_id res chain seq x y z
N MET A 1 -13.64 3.96 14.09
CA MET A 1 -13.22 5.35 13.83
C MET A 1 -12.93 6.03 15.16
N ARG A 2 -11.69 6.02 15.67
CA ARG A 2 -11.31 6.78 16.87
C ARG A 2 -10.96 8.18 16.38
N SER A 3 -11.83 9.14 16.71
CA SER A 3 -11.60 10.55 16.48
C SER A 3 -10.33 10.98 17.23
N HIS A 4 -9.21 11.13 16.50
CA HIS A 4 -7.98 11.72 17.05
C HIS A 4 -8.12 13.21 17.36
N TYR A 5 -9.23 13.82 16.99
CA TYR A 5 -9.54 15.22 17.21
C TYR A 5 -10.48 15.38 18.39
N SER A 6 -9.94 15.30 19.62
CA SER A 6 -10.67 15.66 20.84
C SER A 6 -10.19 17.03 21.34
N LEU A 7 -11.08 17.76 22.04
CA LEU A 7 -10.74 19.04 22.67
C LEU A 7 -9.58 18.92 23.68
N GLU A 8 -9.40 17.74 24.28
CA GLU A 8 -8.26 17.44 25.16
C GLU A 8 -6.93 17.37 24.38
N ASN A 9 -6.94 16.76 23.19
CA ASN A 9 -5.75 16.68 22.34
C ASN A 9 -5.38 18.06 21.78
N PHE A 10 -6.36 18.92 21.50
CA PHE A 10 -6.13 20.30 21.11
C PHE A 10 -5.48 21.10 22.26
N GLY A 11 -5.95 20.94 23.49
CA GLY A 11 -5.36 21.59 24.67
C GLY A 11 -3.92 21.13 24.95
N ARG A 12 -3.58 19.85 24.68
CA ARG A 12 -2.20 19.34 24.73
C ARG A 12 -1.31 19.92 23.65
N ALA A 13 -1.82 20.03 22.43
CA ALA A 13 -1.08 20.56 21.29
C ALA A 13 -0.75 22.05 21.49
N VAL A 14 -1.67 22.86 22.02
CA VAL A 14 -1.43 24.28 22.33
C VAL A 14 -0.33 24.46 23.40
N ARG A 15 -0.23 23.54 24.36
CA ARG A 15 0.84 23.56 25.38
C ARG A 15 2.20 23.06 24.89
N ASN A 16 2.21 22.32 23.78
CA ASN A 16 3.42 21.72 23.21
C ASN A 16 3.47 21.98 21.69
N PRO A 17 3.87 23.19 21.28
CA PRO A 17 3.82 23.59 19.86
C PRO A 17 4.65 22.71 18.91
N HIS A 18 5.62 21.96 19.44
CA HIS A 18 6.37 20.99 18.62
C HIS A 18 5.53 19.80 18.13
N LEU A 19 4.36 19.55 18.73
CA LEU A 19 3.42 18.52 18.27
C LEU A 19 2.63 18.95 17.03
N PHE A 20 2.58 20.24 16.72
CA PHE A 20 1.94 20.76 15.51
C PHE A 20 2.80 20.54 14.25
N LEU A 21 4.12 20.41 14.40
CA LEU A 21 5.02 20.25 13.24
C LEU A 21 4.75 18.96 12.44
N PRO A 22 4.63 17.77 13.06
CA PRO A 22 4.30 16.55 12.34
C PRO A 22 2.88 16.57 11.73
N GLU A 23 1.90 17.07 12.45
CA GLU A 23 0.51 17.16 11.97
C GLU A 23 0.37 18.19 10.84
N GLY A 24 0.99 19.36 10.98
CA GLY A 24 1.02 20.38 9.93
C GLY A 24 1.71 19.89 8.65
N HIS A 25 2.80 19.15 8.80
CA HIS A 25 3.48 18.53 7.68
C HIS A 25 2.58 17.49 6.97
N ARG A 26 1.87 16.66 7.72
CA ARG A 26 0.93 15.66 7.20
C ARG A 26 -0.22 16.31 6.45
N LEU A 27 -0.84 17.37 7.00
CA LEU A 27 -1.95 18.09 6.36
C LEU A 27 -1.54 18.82 5.07
N LEU A 28 -0.29 19.31 5.00
CA LEU A 28 0.24 19.99 3.82
C LEU A 28 0.78 19.01 2.78
N SER A 29 1.29 17.85 3.20
CA SER A 29 1.89 16.87 2.29
C SER A 29 0.85 16.13 1.44
N LEU A 30 -0.32 15.78 1.97
CA LEU A 30 -1.36 15.04 1.25
C LEU A 30 -1.80 15.72 -0.06
N PRO A 31 -2.19 17.02 -0.09
CA PRO A 31 -2.54 17.67 -1.34
C PRO A 31 -1.35 17.83 -2.29
N VAL A 32 -0.14 18.01 -1.75
CA VAL A 32 1.10 18.08 -2.56
C VAL A 32 1.38 16.74 -3.22
N HIS A 33 1.22 15.62 -2.51
CA HIS A 33 1.40 14.28 -3.08
C HIS A 33 0.34 13.96 -4.14
N LYS A 34 -0.93 14.31 -3.91
CA LYS A 34 -1.99 14.15 -4.93
C LYS A 34 -1.71 14.98 -6.19
N LEU A 35 -1.22 16.21 -6.04
CA LEU A 35 -0.85 17.08 -7.17
C LEU A 35 0.39 16.57 -7.89
N TYR A 36 1.38 16.11 -7.14
CA TYR A 36 2.63 15.57 -7.68
C TYR A 36 2.38 14.27 -8.44
N GLY A 37 1.50 13.40 -7.94
CA GLY A 37 1.10 12.18 -8.64
C GLY A 37 0.50 12.47 -10.02
N ARG A 38 -0.44 13.43 -10.11
CA ARG A 38 -1.02 13.88 -11.39
C ARG A 38 0.03 14.48 -12.34
N PHE A 39 0.96 15.24 -11.80
CA PHE A 39 2.03 15.84 -12.59
C PHE A 39 3.01 14.78 -13.12
N LEU A 40 3.27 13.71 -12.36
CA LEU A 40 4.09 12.59 -12.80
C LEU A 40 3.40 11.79 -13.90
N GLU A 41 2.10 11.53 -13.79
CA GLU A 41 1.32 10.84 -14.82
C GLU A 41 1.43 11.53 -16.20
N GLU A 42 1.40 12.88 -16.23
CA GLU A 42 1.53 13.65 -17.47
C GLU A 42 2.96 13.66 -18.05
N ARG A 43 3.97 13.43 -17.22
CA ARG A 43 5.38 13.55 -17.62
C ARG A 43 6.14 12.25 -17.79
N LEU A 44 5.56 11.14 -17.35
CA LEU A 44 6.16 9.80 -17.44
C LEU A 44 5.35 8.93 -18.42
N PRO A 45 5.59 9.07 -19.74
CA PRO A 45 4.80 8.37 -20.76
C PRO A 45 4.91 6.85 -20.67
N ASP A 46 5.96 6.33 -20.03
CA ASP A 46 6.19 4.89 -19.83
C ASP A 46 5.66 4.38 -18.48
N SER A 47 5.00 5.24 -17.70
CA SER A 47 4.38 4.82 -16.44
C SER A 47 3.02 4.20 -16.70
N GLU A 48 2.80 3.04 -16.11
CA GLU A 48 1.53 2.31 -16.22
C GLU A 48 0.90 2.12 -14.84
N ARG A 49 -0.42 2.13 -14.84
CA ARG A 49 -1.20 1.71 -13.68
C ARG A 49 -1.29 0.20 -13.68
N VAL A 50 -0.69 -0.44 -12.69
CA VAL A 50 -0.65 -1.91 -12.65
C VAL A 50 -2.05 -2.54 -12.52
N MET A 51 -3.01 -1.83 -11.92
CA MET A 51 -4.40 -2.30 -11.79
C MET A 51 -5.21 -2.21 -13.10
N GLU A 52 -4.72 -1.51 -14.11
CA GLU A 52 -5.37 -1.42 -15.42
C GLU A 52 -4.88 -2.48 -16.43
N ARG A 53 -3.90 -3.32 -16.01
CA ARG A 53 -3.37 -4.39 -16.86
C ARG A 53 -4.24 -5.63 -16.76
N ASP A 54 -4.22 -6.41 -17.83
CA ASP A 54 -4.84 -7.74 -17.89
C ASP A 54 -3.96 -8.76 -17.15
N TRP A 55 -4.40 -9.19 -15.96
CA TRP A 55 -3.75 -10.19 -15.12
C TRP A 55 -4.79 -11.00 -14.33
N ASP A 56 -4.54 -12.28 -14.18
CA ASP A 56 -5.33 -13.16 -13.30
C ASP A 56 -4.86 -13.03 -11.84
N THR A 57 -3.55 -12.90 -11.65
CA THR A 57 -2.93 -12.75 -10.32
C THR A 57 -1.81 -11.73 -10.39
N LEU A 58 -1.88 -10.71 -9.53
CA LEU A 58 -0.84 -9.69 -9.39
C LEU A 58 -0.14 -9.84 -8.04
N VAL A 59 1.18 -10.05 -8.06
CA VAL A 59 2.02 -10.08 -6.85
C VAL A 59 2.86 -8.83 -6.78
N ILE A 60 2.65 -8.01 -5.73
CA ILE A 60 3.41 -6.77 -5.50
C ILE A 60 4.45 -7.03 -4.42
N LEU A 61 5.72 -6.99 -4.80
CA LEU A 61 6.86 -7.08 -3.89
C LEU A 61 7.35 -5.65 -3.58
N ASP A 62 6.87 -5.08 -2.47
CA ASP A 62 7.24 -3.71 -2.07
C ASP A 62 8.75 -3.62 -1.83
N ALA A 63 9.34 -2.50 -2.27
CA ALA A 63 10.78 -2.23 -2.23
C ALA A 63 11.68 -3.22 -3.01
N CYS A 64 11.12 -4.13 -3.82
CA CYS A 64 11.89 -5.00 -4.68
C CYS A 64 12.42 -4.21 -5.89
N ARG A 65 13.74 -4.20 -6.07
CA ARG A 65 14.39 -3.48 -7.17
C ARG A 65 14.53 -4.37 -8.39
N TYR A 66 14.51 -3.74 -9.58
CA TYR A 66 14.71 -4.43 -10.86
C TYR A 66 16.03 -5.22 -10.90
N ASP A 67 17.14 -4.58 -10.50
CA ASP A 67 18.47 -5.19 -10.48
C ASP A 67 18.57 -6.40 -9.52
N THR A 68 17.76 -6.43 -8.47
CA THR A 68 17.66 -7.59 -7.58
C THR A 68 17.00 -8.78 -8.27
N LEU A 69 15.91 -8.54 -9.00
CA LEU A 69 15.24 -9.60 -9.77
C LEU A 69 16.08 -10.07 -10.97
N GLU A 70 16.76 -9.15 -11.66
CA GLU A 70 17.66 -9.46 -12.77
C GLU A 70 18.82 -10.37 -12.35
N ALA A 71 19.28 -10.26 -11.10
CA ALA A 71 20.35 -11.09 -10.54
C ALA A 71 19.89 -12.51 -10.14
N ILE A 72 18.58 -12.82 -10.18
CA ILE A 72 18.04 -14.13 -9.83
C ILE A 72 17.96 -15.01 -11.07
N ASP A 73 18.79 -16.05 -11.11
CA ASP A 73 18.73 -17.04 -12.17
C ASP A 73 17.48 -17.94 -12.07
N GLY A 74 16.87 -18.23 -13.21
CA GLY A 74 15.80 -19.23 -13.31
C GLY A 74 14.40 -18.72 -12.92
N LEU A 75 14.18 -17.42 -12.79
CA LEU A 75 12.83 -16.87 -12.69
C LEU A 75 12.05 -17.18 -13.98
N PRO A 76 10.85 -17.76 -13.89
CA PRO A 76 10.01 -17.98 -15.05
C PRO A 76 9.44 -16.67 -15.60
N GLY A 77 9.21 -16.61 -16.91
CA GLY A 77 8.54 -15.47 -17.54
C GLY A 77 9.50 -14.45 -18.17
N THR A 78 9.00 -13.26 -18.42
CA THR A 78 9.73 -12.15 -19.04
C THR A 78 9.94 -11.05 -18.01
N LEU A 79 11.18 -10.62 -17.83
CA LEU A 79 11.52 -9.50 -16.97
C LEU A 79 11.50 -8.21 -17.78
N GLU A 80 10.68 -7.25 -17.35
CA GLU A 80 10.60 -5.92 -17.93
C GLU A 80 10.77 -4.85 -16.86
N SER A 81 11.32 -3.70 -17.22
CA SER A 81 11.36 -2.53 -16.36
C SER A 81 10.28 -1.54 -16.75
N ARG A 82 9.62 -0.95 -15.74
CA ARG A 82 8.63 0.09 -15.91
C ARG A 82 8.84 1.20 -14.90
N GLN A 83 8.41 2.40 -15.25
CA GLN A 83 8.42 3.51 -14.32
C GLN A 83 7.23 3.42 -13.37
N SER A 84 7.50 3.39 -12.06
CA SER A 84 6.45 3.43 -11.05
C SER A 84 5.76 4.80 -11.00
N LEU A 85 4.45 4.80 -10.78
CA LEU A 85 3.65 6.00 -10.51
C LEU A 85 3.83 6.56 -9.09
N GLY A 86 4.57 5.88 -8.24
CA GLY A 86 4.88 6.33 -6.89
C GLY A 86 6.29 5.94 -6.48
N SER A 87 6.94 6.79 -5.70
CA SER A 87 8.27 6.54 -5.11
C SER A 87 8.19 5.92 -3.73
N MET A 88 6.99 5.88 -3.16
CA MET A 88 6.69 5.28 -1.86
C MET A 88 5.31 4.57 -1.91
N THR A 89 5.08 3.64 -0.99
CA THR A 89 3.85 2.83 -0.92
C THR A 89 2.58 3.68 -0.91
N SER A 90 2.58 4.81 -0.21
CA SER A 90 1.43 5.71 -0.16
C SER A 90 1.08 6.34 -1.51
N GLU A 91 2.08 6.77 -2.27
CA GLU A 91 1.89 7.34 -3.62
C GLU A 91 1.43 6.25 -4.59
N PHE A 92 2.03 5.06 -4.50
CA PHE A 92 1.65 3.91 -5.31
C PHE A 92 0.18 3.52 -5.09
N LEU A 93 -0.27 3.41 -3.84
CA LEU A 93 -1.66 3.07 -3.51
C LEU A 93 -2.64 4.16 -3.97
N GLN A 94 -2.29 5.43 -3.79
CA GLN A 94 -3.10 6.55 -4.29
C GLN A 94 -3.25 6.52 -5.82
N ALA A 95 -2.18 6.22 -6.55
CA ALA A 95 -2.19 6.20 -8.00
C ALA A 95 -2.91 4.97 -8.58
N ASN A 96 -2.81 3.81 -7.93
CA ASN A 96 -3.27 2.54 -8.47
C ASN A 96 -4.60 2.06 -7.88
N VAL A 97 -5.00 2.50 -6.69
CA VAL A 97 -6.16 1.96 -5.96
C VAL A 97 -7.25 3.01 -5.71
N ALA A 98 -6.88 4.23 -5.28
CA ALA A 98 -7.84 5.22 -4.84
C ALA A 98 -8.88 5.57 -5.92
N GLY A 99 -10.17 5.44 -5.57
CA GLY A 99 -11.31 5.78 -6.43
C GLY A 99 -11.50 4.89 -7.65
N ARG A 100 -10.84 3.70 -7.70
CA ARG A 100 -10.97 2.76 -8.80
C ARG A 100 -11.98 1.69 -8.50
N ASP A 101 -12.68 1.25 -9.55
CA ASP A 101 -13.55 0.08 -9.49
C ASP A 101 -12.69 -1.19 -9.58
N LEU A 102 -12.49 -1.84 -8.43
CA LEU A 102 -11.77 -3.10 -8.25
C LEU A 102 -12.70 -4.15 -7.59
N THR A 103 -14.00 -4.03 -7.88
CA THR A 103 -15.03 -4.91 -7.30
C THR A 103 -14.98 -6.35 -7.83
N ASP A 104 -14.16 -6.62 -8.82
CA ASP A 104 -13.80 -7.94 -9.34
C ASP A 104 -12.49 -8.50 -8.75
N THR A 105 -11.82 -7.74 -7.89
CA THR A 105 -10.49 -8.04 -7.37
C THR A 105 -10.51 -8.37 -5.88
N VAL A 106 -9.88 -9.48 -5.51
CA VAL A 106 -9.58 -9.82 -4.10
C VAL A 106 -8.19 -9.30 -3.76
N TYR A 107 -8.09 -8.52 -2.70
CA TYR A 107 -6.84 -7.92 -2.24
C TYR A 107 -6.36 -8.57 -0.94
N VAL A 108 -5.16 -9.14 -0.97
CA VAL A 108 -4.49 -9.71 0.21
C VAL A 108 -3.28 -8.85 0.54
N THR A 109 -3.18 -8.38 1.78
CA THR A 109 -2.11 -7.45 2.18
C THR A 109 -1.44 -7.81 3.49
N ALA A 110 -0.12 -7.61 3.54
CA ALA A 110 0.72 -7.75 4.72
C ALA A 110 1.10 -6.39 5.33
N THR A 111 0.40 -5.31 4.96
CA THR A 111 0.71 -3.96 5.44
C THR A 111 -0.56 -3.14 5.68
N PRO A 112 -0.64 -2.34 6.76
CA PRO A 112 -1.79 -1.49 7.06
C PRO A 112 -1.86 -0.23 6.18
N GLN A 113 -1.00 -0.08 5.18
CA GLN A 113 -0.85 1.17 4.43
C GLN A 113 -2.10 1.53 3.63
N LEU A 114 -2.85 0.54 3.12
CA LEU A 114 -4.08 0.82 2.36
C LEU A 114 -5.03 1.72 3.16
N HIS A 115 -5.40 1.31 4.37
CA HIS A 115 -6.33 2.03 5.23
C HIS A 115 -5.75 3.31 5.86
N ASN A 116 -4.42 3.48 5.80
CA ASN A 116 -3.76 4.69 6.30
C ASN A 116 -3.68 5.81 5.27
N VAL A 117 -3.70 5.48 3.97
CA VAL A 117 -3.40 6.43 2.90
C VAL A 117 -4.51 6.62 1.87
N VAL A 118 -5.43 5.66 1.75
CA VAL A 118 -6.61 5.74 0.88
C VAL A 118 -7.85 5.95 1.74
N ASP A 119 -8.67 6.92 1.39
CA ASP A 119 -9.92 7.18 2.09
C ASP A 119 -10.88 5.98 1.92
N ALA A 120 -11.62 5.62 2.97
CA ALA A 120 -12.43 4.39 3.00
C ALA A 120 -13.52 4.36 1.91
N ASP A 121 -14.01 5.53 1.49
CA ASP A 121 -14.97 5.71 0.41
C ASP A 121 -14.36 5.65 -0.99
N GLU A 122 -13.03 5.64 -1.08
CA GLU A 122 -12.27 5.45 -2.33
C GLU A 122 -11.74 4.01 -2.50
N ILE A 123 -12.05 3.09 -1.57
CA ILE A 123 -11.60 1.68 -1.60
C ILE A 123 -12.74 0.78 -2.08
N HIS A 124 -12.61 0.21 -3.29
CA HIS A 124 -13.67 -0.57 -3.95
C HIS A 124 -13.17 -1.95 -4.41
N PHE A 125 -12.67 -2.78 -3.49
CA PHE A 125 -12.32 -4.18 -3.77
C PHE A 125 -13.52 -5.11 -3.56
N HIS A 126 -13.54 -6.25 -4.24
CA HIS A 126 -14.49 -7.34 -3.95
C HIS A 126 -14.34 -7.81 -2.50
N LYS A 127 -13.13 -8.07 -2.08
CA LYS A 127 -12.79 -8.48 -0.72
C LYS A 127 -11.37 -8.04 -0.38
N ILE A 128 -11.16 -7.63 0.88
CA ILE A 128 -9.85 -7.33 1.43
C ILE A 128 -9.55 -8.32 2.55
N TYR A 129 -8.39 -8.94 2.49
CA TYR A 129 -7.80 -9.76 3.54
C TYR A 129 -6.56 -9.03 4.07
N ASP A 130 -6.72 -8.37 5.21
CA ASP A 130 -5.61 -7.65 5.86
C ASP A 130 -5.01 -8.54 6.96
N LEU A 131 -3.85 -9.14 6.65
CA LEU A 131 -3.15 -9.99 7.61
C LEU A 131 -2.62 -9.20 8.79
N TRP A 132 -2.54 -7.87 8.68
CA TRP A 132 -2.08 -6.99 9.74
C TRP A 132 -3.09 -6.85 10.88
N GLU A 133 -4.34 -7.20 10.67
CA GLU A 133 -5.39 -7.15 11.69
C GLU A 133 -5.34 -8.33 12.68
N ASP A 134 -4.69 -9.45 12.32
CA ASP A 134 -4.57 -10.63 13.18
C ASP A 134 -3.16 -10.74 13.79
N ASP A 135 -3.10 -10.65 15.11
CA ASP A 135 -1.85 -10.73 15.89
C ASP A 135 -1.11 -12.07 15.72
N ASN A 136 -1.79 -13.15 15.34
CA ASN A 136 -1.17 -14.46 15.11
C ASN A 136 -0.30 -14.51 13.85
N ASN A 137 -0.51 -13.58 12.91
CA ASN A 137 0.25 -13.52 11.67
C ASN A 137 1.65 -12.90 11.84
N PHE A 138 1.92 -12.29 13.00
CA PHE A 138 3.18 -11.57 13.18
C PHE A 138 4.32 -12.44 13.67
N TRP A 139 5.45 -12.29 12.99
CA TRP A 139 6.75 -12.58 13.57
C TRP A 139 7.27 -11.35 14.32
N THR A 140 7.79 -11.56 15.54
CA THR A 140 8.37 -10.48 16.35
C THR A 140 9.88 -10.71 16.50
N GLY A 141 10.67 -9.79 15.97
CA GLY A 141 12.12 -9.80 16.09
C GLY A 141 12.63 -9.37 17.45
N GLU A 142 13.94 -9.57 17.71
CA GLU A 142 14.61 -9.28 18.98
C GLU A 142 14.40 -7.82 19.50
N LYS A 143 14.19 -6.87 18.59
CA LYS A 143 13.96 -5.44 18.93
C LYS A 143 12.48 -5.07 19.01
N GLY A 144 11.58 -6.06 19.03
CA GLY A 144 10.14 -5.81 19.06
C GLY A 144 9.56 -5.33 17.71
N HIS A 145 10.31 -5.36 16.62
CA HIS A 145 9.80 -5.10 15.29
C HIS A 145 8.87 -6.24 14.87
N ARG A 146 7.65 -5.88 14.47
CA ARG A 146 6.64 -6.82 13.99
C ARG A 146 6.63 -6.81 12.47
N CYS A 147 6.58 -7.96 11.85
CA CYS A 147 6.36 -8.09 10.42
C CYS A 147 5.59 -9.38 10.11
N ILE A 148 4.98 -9.43 8.95
CA ILE A 148 4.39 -10.63 8.39
C ILE A 148 5.45 -11.24 7.47
N LEU A 149 5.80 -12.50 7.73
CA LEU A 149 6.82 -13.18 6.93
C LEU A 149 6.29 -13.49 5.52
N PRO A 150 7.16 -13.50 4.50
CA PRO A 150 6.76 -13.86 3.13
C PRO A 150 6.10 -15.23 3.03
N GLU A 151 6.54 -16.20 3.82
CA GLU A 151 5.98 -17.54 3.88
C GLU A 151 4.54 -17.52 4.37
N THR A 152 4.26 -16.78 5.45
CA THR A 152 2.91 -16.60 6.00
C THR A 152 1.99 -15.95 4.96
N MET A 153 2.47 -14.90 4.28
CA MET A 153 1.73 -14.24 3.22
C MET A 153 1.43 -15.18 2.05
N ALA A 154 2.41 -15.98 1.62
CA ALA A 154 2.25 -16.92 0.52
C ALA A 154 1.28 -18.05 0.84
N GLU A 155 1.33 -18.62 2.05
CA GLU A 155 0.40 -19.66 2.50
C GLU A 155 -1.03 -19.13 2.55
N TYR A 156 -1.23 -17.98 3.19
CA TYR A 156 -2.53 -17.34 3.29
C TYR A 156 -3.12 -16.99 1.90
N THR A 157 -2.29 -16.45 1.01
CA THR A 157 -2.72 -16.11 -0.35
C THR A 157 -3.18 -17.35 -1.14
N LYS A 158 -2.52 -18.49 -0.99
CA LYS A 158 -2.95 -19.74 -1.61
C LYS A 158 -4.33 -20.19 -1.13
N GLU A 159 -4.59 -20.11 0.18
CA GLU A 159 -5.90 -20.43 0.75
C GLU A 159 -6.99 -19.49 0.21
N VAL A 160 -6.67 -18.20 0.03
CA VAL A 160 -7.60 -17.23 -0.54
C VAL A 160 -7.89 -17.55 -2.00
N ILE A 161 -6.89 -17.90 -2.82
CA ILE A 161 -7.08 -18.31 -4.22
C ILE A 161 -7.98 -19.55 -4.30
N ASP A 162 -7.81 -20.54 -3.43
CA ASP A 162 -8.63 -21.74 -3.40
C ASP A 162 -10.10 -21.45 -3.05
N THR A 163 -10.34 -20.39 -2.28
CA THR A 163 -11.72 -19.98 -1.86
C THR A 163 -12.38 -19.02 -2.85
N HIS A 164 -11.63 -18.41 -3.75
CA HIS A 164 -12.10 -17.49 -4.79
C HIS A 164 -11.59 -17.95 -6.18
N PRO A 165 -12.09 -19.09 -6.70
CA PRO A 165 -11.71 -19.52 -8.04
C PRO A 165 -12.26 -18.55 -9.09
N ASN A 166 -11.46 -18.24 -10.11
CA ASN A 166 -11.82 -17.41 -11.27
C ASN A 166 -12.94 -18.05 -12.09
#